data_4eaa29d4b059465a32833cc1c7303eff
#
_entry.id   4eaa29d4b059465a32833cc1c7303eff
#
_cell.length_a   1.000
_cell.length_b   1.000
_cell.length_c   1.000
_cell.angle_alpha   90.00
_cell.angle_beta   90.00
_cell.angle_gamma   90.00
#
_symmetry.space_group_name_H-M   'P 1'
#
loop_
_entity.id
_entity.type
_entity.pdbx_description
1 polymer ?
#
loop_
_entity_poly.entity_id
_entity_poly.type
_entity_poly.pdbx_seq_one_letter_code
_entity_poly.pdbx_strand_id
1 'polypeptide(L)'
;MSLLLSLAISAVFLRFQLRLPLLVLAVILFAIGLAGKAYRDTPLGFIVAFNFRDGPFFSLIFFVTGYFLQRRGPSDKWLVPGIFLTVLGLIMHFTELMALHRFWGTSMLQDYVLGTYFMGLGVALIALSNTKYLHLPFLTYFGPFVLGIYVSHLGFITLLKPLNRKYAGSWIWELIYILLVFLLSYLLTFLLSKFRLTRKIVI
;
A
#
# COMPACT_ATOMS: atom_id res chain seq x y z
N MET A 1 10.63 -1.88 -7.71
CA MET A 1 11.92 -1.91 -6.96
C MET A 1 11.73 -1.89 -5.45
N SER A 2 10.91 -0.99 -4.91
CA SER A 2 10.70 -0.80 -3.45
C SER A 2 10.37 -2.10 -2.68
N LEU A 3 9.43 -2.91 -3.17
CA LEU A 3 9.02 -4.16 -2.52
C LEU A 3 10.15 -5.21 -2.47
N LEU A 4 10.91 -5.35 -3.54
CA LEU A 4 12.03 -6.30 -3.59
C LEU A 4 13.13 -5.93 -2.60
N LEU A 5 13.46 -4.63 -2.51
CA LEU A 5 14.43 -4.14 -1.52
C LEU A 5 13.96 -4.39 -0.09
N SER A 6 12.70 -4.09 0.20
CA SER A 6 12.13 -4.33 1.54
C SER A 6 12.10 -5.81 1.90
N LEU A 7 11.78 -6.68 0.94
CA LEU A 7 11.83 -8.12 1.13
C LEU A 7 13.26 -8.61 1.39
N ALA A 8 14.24 -8.15 0.60
CA ALA A 8 15.64 -8.52 0.76
C ALA A 8 16.20 -8.08 2.13
N ILE A 9 15.95 -6.82 2.53
CA ILE A 9 16.34 -6.30 3.84
C ILE A 9 15.69 -7.14 4.95
N SER A 10 14.38 -7.38 4.86
CA SER A 10 13.65 -8.19 5.85
C SER A 10 14.22 -9.61 5.93
N ALA A 11 14.50 -10.25 4.80
CA ALA A 11 15.03 -11.61 4.75
C ALA A 11 16.42 -11.69 5.43
N VAL A 12 17.30 -10.73 5.17
CA VAL A 12 18.66 -10.68 5.79
C VAL A 12 18.53 -10.52 7.30
N PHE A 13 17.77 -9.51 7.77
CA PHE A 13 17.65 -9.26 9.21
C PHE A 13 16.97 -10.42 9.96
N LEU A 14 15.95 -11.03 9.36
CA LEU A 14 15.24 -12.16 9.96
C LEU A 14 16.10 -13.43 9.99
N ARG A 15 16.96 -13.64 8.98
CA ARG A 15 17.94 -14.75 8.98
C ARG A 15 18.89 -14.67 10.17
N PHE A 16 19.31 -13.47 10.55
CA PHE A 16 20.18 -13.24 11.73
C PHE A 16 19.39 -12.99 13.01
N GLN A 17 18.07 -13.21 13.03
CA GLN A 17 17.16 -12.99 14.17
C GLN A 17 17.16 -11.55 14.72
N LEU A 18 17.60 -10.57 13.94
CA LEU A 18 17.69 -9.15 14.29
C LEU A 18 16.34 -8.44 14.15
N ARG A 19 15.33 -8.86 14.93
CA ARG A 19 13.94 -8.38 14.80
C ARG A 19 13.78 -6.94 15.27
N LEU A 20 14.35 -6.60 16.43
CA LEU A 20 14.27 -5.24 16.97
C LEU A 20 15.05 -4.24 16.09
N PRO A 21 16.30 -4.51 15.68
CA PRO A 21 17.00 -3.66 14.71
C PRO A 21 16.23 -3.47 13.40
N LEU A 22 15.56 -4.50 12.88
CA LEU A 22 14.74 -4.39 11.69
C LEU A 22 13.56 -3.43 11.89
N LEU A 23 12.87 -3.52 13.03
CA LEU A 23 11.76 -2.59 13.36
C LEU A 23 12.27 -1.14 13.46
N VAL A 24 13.38 -0.93 14.16
CA VAL A 24 13.99 0.40 14.31
C VAL A 24 14.39 0.96 12.95
N LEU A 25 15.02 0.16 12.10
CA LEU A 25 15.38 0.54 10.73
C LEU A 25 14.14 0.92 9.92
N ALA A 26 13.07 0.13 10.01
CA ALA A 26 11.83 0.38 9.29
C ALA A 26 11.18 1.72 9.70
N VAL A 27 11.17 2.03 11.01
CA VAL A 27 10.64 3.30 11.54
C VAL A 27 11.51 4.47 11.07
N ILE A 28 12.84 4.35 11.14
CA ILE A 28 13.75 5.41 10.69
C ILE A 28 13.59 5.67 9.19
N LEU A 29 13.58 4.63 8.37
CA LEU A 29 13.40 4.78 6.93
C LEU A 29 12.03 5.39 6.59
N PHE A 30 10.98 5.00 7.30
CA PHE A 30 9.65 5.58 7.12
C PHE A 30 9.64 7.07 7.46
N ALA A 31 10.25 7.49 8.58
CA ALA A 31 10.37 8.89 8.97
C ALA A 31 11.16 9.71 7.92
N ILE A 32 12.29 9.16 7.42
CA ILE A 32 13.07 9.76 6.34
C ILE A 32 12.22 9.90 5.06
N GLY A 33 11.47 8.87 4.71
CA GLY A 33 10.58 8.88 3.55
C GLY A 33 9.48 9.94 3.66
N LEU A 34 8.88 10.10 4.83
CA LEU A 34 7.90 11.16 5.11
C LEU A 34 8.53 12.55 4.99
N ALA A 35 9.69 12.78 5.62
CA ALA A 35 10.39 14.05 5.60
C ALA A 35 10.85 14.43 4.17
N GLY A 36 11.30 13.46 3.37
CA GLY A 36 11.75 13.69 2.00
C GLY A 36 10.63 13.80 0.96
N LYS A 37 9.38 13.45 1.30
CA LYS A 37 8.25 13.48 0.36
C LYS A 37 7.07 14.31 0.88
N ALA A 38 6.27 13.78 1.81
CA ALA A 38 5.05 14.43 2.28
C ALA A 38 5.34 15.75 3.02
N TYR A 39 6.39 15.75 3.84
CA TYR A 39 6.80 16.91 4.65
C TYR A 39 7.94 17.71 4.02
N ARG A 40 8.25 17.49 2.74
CA ARG A 40 9.36 18.11 2.03
C ARG A 40 9.41 19.64 2.18
N ASP A 41 8.25 20.28 2.10
CA ASP A 41 8.14 21.74 2.11
C ASP A 41 7.93 22.30 3.54
N THR A 42 8.00 21.43 4.56
CA THR A 42 7.90 21.82 5.97
C THR A 42 9.28 22.00 6.59
N PRO A 43 9.39 22.62 7.80
CA PRO A 43 10.67 22.73 8.50
C PRO A 43 11.35 21.40 8.85
N LEU A 44 10.59 20.30 8.87
CA LEU A 44 11.10 18.93 9.10
C LEU A 44 11.53 18.24 7.81
N GLY A 45 11.25 18.87 6.66
CA GLY A 45 11.51 18.30 5.35
C GLY A 45 12.88 18.64 4.79
N PHE A 46 13.29 17.87 3.80
CA PHE A 46 14.49 18.14 3.03
C PHE A 46 14.29 17.84 1.55
N ILE A 47 15.00 18.59 0.70
CA ILE A 47 14.88 18.48 -0.75
C ILE A 47 16.01 17.60 -1.27
N VAL A 48 15.65 16.45 -1.86
CA VAL A 48 16.56 15.55 -2.54
C VAL A 48 15.98 15.17 -3.90
N ALA A 49 16.83 15.00 -4.90
CA ALA A 49 16.43 14.56 -6.24
C ALA A 49 15.96 13.08 -6.29
N PHE A 50 16.07 12.35 -5.20
CA PHE A 50 15.71 10.94 -5.11
C PHE A 50 14.19 10.75 -4.91
N ASN A 51 13.60 9.80 -5.63
CA ASN A 51 12.20 9.43 -5.44
C ASN A 51 12.08 8.37 -4.33
N PHE A 52 11.62 8.76 -3.15
CA PHE A 52 11.48 7.88 -1.99
C PHE A 52 10.50 6.70 -2.21
N ARG A 53 9.65 6.76 -3.25
CA ARG A 53 8.78 5.62 -3.61
C ARG A 53 9.56 4.42 -4.16
N ASP A 54 10.73 4.66 -4.76
CA ASP A 54 11.53 3.61 -5.42
C ASP A 54 12.42 2.84 -4.44
N GLY A 55 12.56 3.33 -3.20
CA GLY A 55 13.33 2.74 -2.12
C GLY A 55 12.48 1.99 -1.07
N PRO A 56 13.10 1.45 -0.02
CA PRO A 56 12.43 0.71 1.04
C PRO A 56 11.72 1.60 2.06
N PHE A 57 11.70 2.91 1.85
CA PHE A 57 11.29 3.92 2.85
C PHE A 57 9.85 3.74 3.32
N PHE A 58 8.92 3.49 2.40
CA PHE A 58 7.50 3.31 2.75
C PHE A 58 7.12 1.83 2.89
N SER A 59 7.69 0.94 2.09
CA SER A 59 7.29 -0.46 2.05
C SER A 59 7.80 -1.28 3.23
N LEU A 60 9.00 -0.96 3.75
CA LEU A 60 9.62 -1.77 4.81
C LEU A 60 8.79 -1.80 6.09
N ILE A 61 8.21 -0.66 6.51
CA ILE A 61 7.39 -0.60 7.73
C ILE A 61 6.15 -1.51 7.63
N PHE A 62 5.51 -1.58 6.47
CA PHE A 62 4.37 -2.48 6.25
C PHE A 62 4.77 -3.95 6.24
N PHE A 63 5.93 -4.30 5.63
CA PHE A 63 6.46 -5.66 5.68
C PHE A 63 6.76 -6.11 7.10
N VAL A 64 7.45 -5.28 7.86
CA VAL A 64 7.81 -5.57 9.25
C VAL A 64 6.57 -5.69 10.12
N THR A 65 5.63 -4.78 9.98
CA THR A 65 4.35 -4.84 10.69
C THR A 65 3.57 -6.11 10.33
N GLY A 66 3.47 -6.44 9.04
CA GLY A 66 2.82 -7.68 8.59
C GLY A 66 3.48 -8.93 9.16
N TYR A 67 4.81 -8.98 9.22
CA TYR A 67 5.55 -10.07 9.84
C TYR A 67 5.22 -10.25 11.34
N PHE A 68 5.15 -9.15 12.09
CA PHE A 68 4.78 -9.23 13.52
C PHE A 68 3.33 -9.63 13.72
N LEU A 69 2.42 -9.16 12.87
CA LEU A 69 1.00 -9.53 12.92
C LEU A 69 0.79 -11.00 12.59
N GLN A 70 1.46 -11.51 11.55
CA GLN A 70 1.38 -12.93 11.16
C GLN A 70 1.72 -13.87 12.31
N ARG A 71 2.68 -13.50 13.16
CA ARG A 71 3.09 -14.31 14.32
C ARG A 71 2.03 -14.39 15.41
N ARG A 72 1.13 -13.42 15.49
CA ARG A 72 0.04 -13.42 16.48
C ARG A 72 -1.19 -14.19 15.99
N GLY A 73 -1.27 -14.42 14.69
CA GLY A 73 -2.37 -15.13 14.05
C GLY A 73 -3.70 -14.37 14.02
N PRO A 74 -4.70 -14.92 13.32
CA PRO A 74 -6.05 -14.38 13.26
C PRO A 74 -6.73 -14.43 14.63
N SER A 75 -7.49 -13.39 15.00
CA SER A 75 -8.24 -13.34 16.24
C SER A 75 -9.38 -12.31 16.15
N ASP A 76 -10.55 -12.67 16.68
CA ASP A 76 -11.70 -11.77 16.74
C ASP A 76 -11.42 -10.46 17.51
N LYS A 77 -10.43 -10.50 18.42
CA LYS A 77 -9.99 -9.33 19.19
C LYS A 77 -9.41 -8.22 18.32
N TRP A 78 -9.02 -8.52 17.07
CA TRP A 78 -8.44 -7.54 16.13
C TRP A 78 -9.47 -6.63 15.48
N LEU A 79 -10.77 -6.99 15.49
CA LEU A 79 -11.79 -6.21 14.79
C LEU A 79 -11.92 -4.78 15.33
N VAL A 80 -12.14 -4.65 16.64
CA VAL A 80 -12.37 -3.33 17.26
C VAL A 80 -11.15 -2.41 17.11
N PRO A 81 -9.91 -2.82 17.50
CA PRO A 81 -8.74 -1.98 17.27
C PRO A 81 -8.48 -1.73 15.78
N GLY A 82 -8.81 -2.68 14.91
CA GLY A 82 -8.71 -2.50 13.45
C GLY A 82 -9.62 -1.38 12.94
N ILE A 83 -10.90 -1.40 13.30
CA ILE A 83 -11.86 -0.35 12.94
C ILE A 83 -11.40 1.01 13.51
N PHE A 84 -11.02 1.03 14.79
CA PHE A 84 -10.56 2.25 15.43
C PHE A 84 -9.35 2.86 14.70
N LEU A 85 -8.31 2.06 14.41
CA LEU A 85 -7.12 2.53 13.71
C LEU A 85 -7.41 2.93 12.26
N THR A 86 -8.35 2.26 11.58
CA THR A 86 -8.76 2.65 10.23
C THR A 86 -9.42 4.02 10.23
N VAL A 87 -10.38 4.25 11.12
CA VAL A 87 -11.08 5.53 11.23
C VAL A 87 -10.12 6.63 11.67
N LEU A 88 -9.31 6.38 12.71
CA LEU A 88 -8.29 7.32 13.17
C LEU A 88 -7.30 7.66 12.06
N GLY A 89 -6.77 6.66 11.36
CA GLY A 89 -5.84 6.83 10.26
C GLY A 89 -6.44 7.62 9.10
N LEU A 90 -7.72 7.39 8.79
CA LEU A 90 -8.45 8.15 7.76
C LEU A 90 -8.60 9.63 8.17
N ILE A 91 -9.03 9.90 9.38
CA ILE A 91 -9.15 11.27 9.91
C ILE A 91 -7.77 11.94 9.89
N MET A 92 -6.74 11.27 10.42
CA MET A 92 -5.36 11.78 10.39
C MET A 92 -4.90 12.08 8.97
N HIS A 93 -5.13 11.18 8.02
CA HIS A 93 -4.73 11.36 6.63
C HIS A 93 -5.29 12.65 6.03
N PHE A 94 -6.60 12.88 6.14
CA PHE A 94 -7.22 14.09 5.61
C PHE A 94 -6.83 15.36 6.36
N THR A 95 -6.79 15.32 7.69
CA THR A 95 -6.38 16.50 8.48
C THR A 95 -4.93 16.87 8.22
N GLU A 96 -4.07 15.89 8.07
CA GLU A 96 -2.65 16.07 7.74
C GLU A 96 -2.46 16.68 6.35
N LEU A 97 -3.16 16.18 5.33
CA LEU A 97 -3.15 16.76 3.98
C LEU A 97 -3.65 18.21 3.97
N MET A 98 -4.76 18.48 4.66
CA MET A 98 -5.30 19.82 4.77
C MET A 98 -4.33 20.78 5.49
N ALA A 99 -3.69 20.34 6.57
CA ALA A 99 -2.71 21.13 7.30
C ALA A 99 -1.48 21.42 6.45
N LEU A 100 -0.92 20.40 5.78
CA LEU A 100 0.23 20.53 4.90
C LEU A 100 -0.07 21.51 3.74
N HIS A 101 -1.25 21.38 3.14
CA HIS A 101 -1.66 22.29 2.08
C HIS A 101 -1.83 23.73 2.58
N ARG A 102 -2.51 23.91 3.71
CA ARG A 102 -2.82 25.25 4.26
C ARG A 102 -1.61 25.99 4.77
N PHE A 103 -0.69 25.32 5.45
CA PHE A 103 0.44 25.99 6.13
C PHE A 103 1.70 26.04 5.27
N TRP A 104 1.89 25.10 4.35
CA TRP A 104 3.11 24.99 3.54
C TRP A 104 2.86 24.91 2.02
N GLY A 105 1.60 25.03 1.57
CA GLY A 105 1.27 25.04 0.14
C GLY A 105 1.56 23.70 -0.58
N THR A 106 1.74 22.61 0.16
CA THR A 106 2.02 21.30 -0.43
C THR A 106 0.84 20.82 -1.28
N SER A 107 1.11 19.96 -2.27
CA SER A 107 0.05 19.34 -3.07
C SER A 107 -0.84 18.44 -2.19
N MET A 108 -2.16 18.54 -2.37
CA MET A 108 -3.13 17.62 -1.74
C MET A 108 -3.01 16.18 -2.27
N LEU A 109 -2.29 15.96 -3.37
CA LEU A 109 -2.08 14.65 -3.98
C LEU A 109 -0.86 13.94 -3.39
N GLN A 110 -0.82 13.80 -2.04
CA GLN A 110 0.21 13.02 -1.37
C GLN A 110 -0.30 11.60 -1.11
N ASP A 111 0.46 10.61 -1.59
CA ASP A 111 0.10 9.19 -1.44
C ASP A 111 0.42 8.66 -0.02
N TYR A 112 1.44 9.24 0.63
CA TYR A 112 1.97 8.78 1.90
C TYR A 112 2.09 9.94 2.87
N VAL A 113 1.31 9.87 3.91
CA VAL A 113 1.39 10.69 5.11
C VAL A 113 1.33 9.75 6.33
N LEU A 114 1.54 10.25 7.53
CA LEU A 114 1.55 9.39 8.72
C LEU A 114 0.21 8.66 8.90
N GLY A 115 -0.90 9.34 8.65
CA GLY A 115 -2.25 8.75 8.68
C GLY A 115 -2.41 7.53 7.77
N THR A 116 -1.71 7.46 6.63
CA THR A 116 -1.74 6.31 5.72
C THR A 116 -1.27 5.02 6.40
N TYR A 117 -0.24 5.10 7.25
CA TYR A 117 0.26 3.95 7.98
C TYR A 117 -0.78 3.40 8.96
N PHE A 118 -1.40 4.27 9.77
CA PHE A 118 -2.42 3.86 10.73
C PHE A 118 -3.66 3.28 10.04
N MET A 119 -4.10 3.89 8.94
CA MET A 119 -5.19 3.38 8.13
C MET A 119 -4.86 1.98 7.58
N GLY A 120 -3.68 1.80 6.98
CA GLY A 120 -3.24 0.51 6.44
C GLY A 120 -3.11 -0.57 7.52
N LEU A 121 -2.57 -0.24 8.69
CA LEU A 121 -2.50 -1.13 9.84
C LEU A 121 -3.90 -1.54 10.32
N GLY A 122 -4.81 -0.58 10.42
CA GLY A 122 -6.19 -0.83 10.82
C GLY A 122 -6.90 -1.80 9.87
N VAL A 123 -6.80 -1.58 8.55
CA VAL A 123 -7.36 -2.48 7.52
C VAL A 123 -6.74 -3.87 7.61
N ALA A 124 -5.42 -3.97 7.84
CA ALA A 124 -4.76 -5.26 8.03
C ALA A 124 -5.29 -6.01 9.26
N LEU A 125 -5.52 -5.33 10.39
CA LEU A 125 -6.12 -5.92 11.58
C LEU A 125 -7.57 -6.39 11.33
N ILE A 126 -8.37 -5.61 10.60
CA ILE A 126 -9.72 -6.01 10.19
C ILE A 126 -9.65 -7.29 9.34
N ALA A 127 -8.75 -7.34 8.37
CA ALA A 127 -8.57 -8.51 7.51
C ALA A 127 -8.11 -9.76 8.29
N LEU A 128 -7.33 -9.58 9.36
CA LEU A 128 -6.90 -10.65 10.26
C LEU A 128 -7.94 -11.00 11.34
N SER A 129 -9.02 -10.21 11.45
CA SER A 129 -10.11 -10.56 12.36
C SER A 129 -10.87 -11.76 11.79
N ASN A 130 -10.97 -12.82 12.58
CA ASN A 130 -11.65 -14.07 12.18
C ASN A 130 -13.15 -14.00 12.46
N THR A 131 -13.80 -12.86 12.18
CA THR A 131 -15.22 -12.69 12.47
C THR A 131 -16.07 -13.26 11.34
N LYS A 132 -17.10 -14.02 11.70
CA LYS A 132 -18.08 -14.59 10.75
C LYS A 132 -18.75 -13.50 9.89
N TYR A 133 -18.86 -12.29 10.42
CA TYR A 133 -19.49 -11.14 9.76
C TYR A 133 -18.67 -10.56 8.58
N LEU A 134 -17.36 -10.82 8.54
CA LEU A 134 -16.46 -10.30 7.49
C LEU A 134 -16.10 -11.37 6.44
N HIS A 135 -16.76 -12.53 6.48
CA HIS A 135 -16.55 -13.53 5.45
C HIS A 135 -17.25 -13.09 4.15
N LEU A 136 -16.49 -12.44 3.28
CA LEU A 136 -16.93 -11.96 1.98
C LEU A 136 -16.39 -12.90 0.89
N PRO A 137 -17.16 -13.94 0.49
CA PRO A 137 -16.67 -14.95 -0.45
C PRO A 137 -16.26 -14.35 -1.80
N PHE A 138 -16.91 -13.27 -2.21
CA PHE A 138 -16.56 -12.52 -3.41
C PHE A 138 -15.13 -11.95 -3.34
N LEU A 139 -14.75 -11.30 -2.24
CA LEU A 139 -13.39 -10.76 -2.09
C LEU A 139 -12.35 -11.87 -1.96
N THR A 140 -12.68 -12.95 -1.26
CA THR A 140 -11.80 -14.11 -1.11
C THR A 140 -11.48 -14.76 -2.45
N TYR A 141 -12.42 -14.74 -3.40
CA TYR A 141 -12.21 -15.27 -4.74
C TYR A 141 -11.08 -14.56 -5.50
N PHE A 142 -10.91 -13.25 -5.32
CA PHE A 142 -9.82 -12.50 -5.94
C PHE A 142 -8.47 -12.64 -5.23
N GLY A 143 -8.45 -13.14 -4.01
CA GLY A 143 -7.23 -13.26 -3.19
C GLY A 143 -6.03 -13.85 -3.93
N PRO A 144 -6.14 -15.01 -4.60
CA PRO A 144 -5.04 -15.61 -5.34
C PRO A 144 -4.51 -14.75 -6.50
N PHE A 145 -5.34 -13.87 -7.05
CA PHE A 145 -5.00 -13.05 -8.22
C PHE A 145 -4.44 -11.67 -7.87
N VAL A 146 -4.47 -11.28 -6.58
CA VAL A 146 -4.08 -9.92 -6.14
C VAL A 146 -2.67 -9.54 -6.57
N LEU A 147 -1.71 -10.46 -6.47
CA LEU A 147 -0.33 -10.18 -6.87
C LEU A 147 -0.22 -9.90 -8.38
N GLY A 148 -0.85 -10.71 -9.19
CA GLY A 148 -0.84 -10.54 -10.64
C GLY A 148 -1.56 -9.26 -11.08
N ILE A 149 -2.71 -8.95 -10.47
CA ILE A 149 -3.43 -7.70 -10.69
C ILE A 149 -2.54 -6.51 -10.32
N TYR A 150 -1.87 -6.57 -9.16
CA TYR A 150 -0.97 -5.52 -8.69
C TYR A 150 0.22 -5.29 -9.63
N VAL A 151 0.80 -6.34 -10.18
CA VAL A 151 1.94 -6.20 -11.11
C VAL A 151 1.48 -5.67 -12.47
N SER A 152 0.35 -6.13 -12.98
CA SER A 152 -0.12 -5.81 -14.33
C SER A 152 -0.84 -4.46 -14.46
N HIS A 153 -1.45 -3.94 -13.38
CA HIS A 153 -2.25 -2.70 -13.46
C HIS A 153 -1.45 -1.49 -13.96
N LEU A 154 -0.18 -1.36 -13.59
CA LEU A 154 0.69 -0.27 -14.08
C LEU A 154 0.89 -0.32 -15.59
N GLY A 155 0.99 -1.53 -16.16
CA GLY A 155 1.06 -1.73 -17.60
C GLY A 155 -0.22 -1.23 -18.29
N PHE A 156 -1.39 -1.58 -17.76
CA PHE A 156 -2.65 -1.11 -18.31
C PHE A 156 -2.90 0.38 -18.13
N ILE A 157 -2.49 0.97 -16.99
CA ILE A 157 -2.50 2.44 -16.81
C ILE A 157 -1.68 3.12 -17.91
N THR A 158 -0.50 2.59 -18.19
CA THR A 158 0.38 3.16 -19.23
C THR A 158 -0.21 2.98 -20.62
N LEU A 159 -0.74 1.80 -20.92
CA LEU A 159 -1.36 1.48 -22.20
C LEU A 159 -2.61 2.33 -22.47
N LEU A 160 -3.44 2.54 -21.47
CA LEU A 160 -4.69 3.30 -21.57
C LEU A 160 -4.50 4.82 -21.37
N LYS A 161 -3.28 5.28 -21.13
CA LYS A 161 -2.99 6.71 -20.92
C LYS A 161 -3.49 7.63 -22.05
N PRO A 162 -3.35 7.29 -23.35
CA PRO A 162 -3.91 8.12 -24.43
C PRO A 162 -5.43 8.26 -24.34
N LEU A 163 -6.12 7.15 -24.02
CA LEU A 163 -7.57 7.13 -23.85
C LEU A 163 -8.01 7.96 -22.64
N ASN A 164 -7.30 7.82 -21.52
CA ASN A 164 -7.56 8.61 -20.32
C ASN A 164 -7.41 10.10 -20.57
N ARG A 165 -6.38 10.52 -21.29
CA ARG A 165 -6.20 11.94 -21.65
C ARG A 165 -7.34 12.53 -22.47
N LYS A 166 -7.96 11.73 -23.33
CA LYS A 166 -9.07 12.18 -24.21
C LYS A 166 -10.36 12.45 -23.42
N TYR A 167 -10.62 11.69 -22.35
CA TYR A 167 -11.85 11.75 -21.57
C TYR A 167 -11.65 12.26 -20.15
N ALA A 168 -10.42 12.76 -19.82
CA ALA A 168 -10.12 13.31 -18.49
C ALA A 168 -11.05 14.47 -18.14
N GLY A 169 -11.43 14.54 -16.86
CA GLY A 169 -12.30 15.60 -16.32
C GLY A 169 -13.75 15.18 -16.11
N SER A 170 -14.17 13.98 -16.56
CA SER A 170 -15.47 13.40 -16.22
C SER A 170 -15.33 12.41 -15.08
N TRP A 171 -16.03 12.64 -13.95
CA TRP A 171 -16.02 11.72 -12.81
C TRP A 171 -16.55 10.32 -13.18
N ILE A 172 -17.50 10.23 -14.13
CA ILE A 172 -17.99 8.95 -14.65
C ILE A 172 -16.87 8.21 -15.38
N TRP A 173 -16.09 8.94 -16.18
CA TRP A 173 -14.93 8.34 -16.86
C TRP A 173 -13.89 7.82 -15.88
N GLU A 174 -13.59 8.55 -14.82
CA GLU A 174 -12.61 8.11 -13.80
C GLU A 174 -13.05 6.78 -13.15
N LEU A 175 -14.36 6.62 -12.83
CA LEU A 175 -14.87 5.35 -12.31
C LEU A 175 -14.77 4.22 -13.35
N ILE A 176 -15.17 4.48 -14.60
CA ILE A 176 -15.04 3.50 -15.69
C ILE A 176 -13.59 3.12 -15.90
N TYR A 177 -12.67 4.09 -15.86
CA TYR A 177 -11.25 3.86 -16.06
C TYR A 177 -10.65 2.96 -14.99
N ILE A 178 -10.97 3.19 -13.71
CA ILE A 178 -10.54 2.32 -12.59
C ILE A 178 -11.04 0.90 -12.79
N LEU A 179 -12.33 0.73 -13.11
CA LEU A 179 -12.92 -0.58 -13.35
C LEU A 179 -12.30 -1.28 -14.57
N LEU A 180 -12.04 -0.54 -15.64
CA LEU A 180 -11.42 -1.06 -16.86
C LEU A 180 -10.00 -1.58 -16.59
N VAL A 181 -9.16 -0.78 -15.90
CA VAL A 181 -7.82 -1.19 -15.50
C VAL A 181 -7.86 -2.43 -14.61
N PHE A 182 -8.78 -2.47 -13.63
CA PHE A 182 -8.93 -3.63 -12.76
C PHE A 182 -9.33 -4.88 -13.54
N LEU A 183 -10.36 -4.79 -14.38
CA LEU A 183 -10.87 -5.92 -15.17
C LEU A 183 -9.81 -6.46 -16.15
N LEU A 184 -9.09 -5.58 -16.85
CA LEU A 184 -8.03 -5.99 -17.76
C LEU A 184 -6.86 -6.66 -17.00
N SER A 185 -6.50 -6.12 -15.85
CA SER A 185 -5.46 -6.70 -14.99
C SER A 185 -5.88 -8.06 -14.45
N TYR A 186 -7.11 -8.19 -14.02
CA TYR A 186 -7.69 -9.45 -13.58
C TYR A 186 -7.73 -10.48 -14.72
N LEU A 187 -8.23 -10.10 -15.89
CA LEU A 187 -8.33 -10.97 -17.07
C LEU A 187 -6.95 -11.50 -17.48
N LEU A 188 -5.95 -10.63 -17.57
CA LEU A 188 -4.57 -11.03 -17.88
C LEU A 188 -4.04 -11.99 -16.82
N THR A 189 -4.21 -11.66 -15.54
CA THR A 189 -3.77 -12.51 -14.42
C THR A 189 -4.45 -13.87 -14.47
N PHE A 190 -5.77 -13.90 -14.71
CA PHE A 190 -6.54 -15.14 -14.84
C PHE A 190 -6.07 -15.99 -16.02
N LEU A 191 -5.80 -15.38 -17.17
CA LEU A 191 -5.26 -16.09 -18.34
C LEU A 191 -3.88 -16.67 -18.04
N LEU A 192 -2.98 -15.88 -17.46
CA LEU A 192 -1.63 -16.33 -17.08
C LEU A 192 -1.66 -17.44 -16.02
N SER A 193 -2.64 -17.45 -15.15
CA SER A 193 -2.79 -18.50 -14.13
C SER A 193 -3.11 -19.89 -14.70
N LYS A 194 -3.65 -19.96 -15.94
CA LYS A 194 -3.92 -21.23 -16.62
C LYS A 194 -2.66 -21.89 -17.17
N PHE A 195 -1.60 -21.16 -17.40
CA PHE A 195 -0.34 -21.72 -17.91
C PHE A 195 0.57 -22.14 -16.74
N ARG A 196 1.10 -23.36 -16.81
CA ARG A 196 1.90 -23.98 -15.74
C ARG A 196 3.16 -23.18 -15.38
N LEU A 197 3.78 -22.51 -16.35
CA LEU A 197 5.00 -21.72 -16.16
C LEU A 197 4.72 -20.39 -15.44
N THR A 198 3.65 -19.70 -15.81
CA THR A 198 3.32 -18.37 -15.29
C THR A 198 2.49 -18.43 -13.99
N ARG A 199 1.78 -19.54 -13.77
CA ARG A 199 0.96 -19.73 -12.56
C ARG A 199 1.74 -19.52 -11.27
N LYS A 200 2.99 -20.00 -11.18
CA LYS A 200 3.84 -19.83 -9.98
C LYS A 200 4.31 -18.41 -9.73
N ILE A 201 4.18 -17.51 -10.74
CA ILE A 201 4.60 -16.12 -10.66
C ILE A 201 3.39 -15.23 -10.31
N VAL A 202 2.19 -15.66 -10.69
CA VAL A 202 0.98 -14.86 -10.71
C VAL A 202 0.02 -15.21 -9.55
N ILE A 203 0.11 -16.45 -9.06
CA ILE A 203 -0.58 -17.01 -7.90
C ILE A 203 0.46 -17.59 -6.91
#